data_b93365e94106b4ce19d71f610280883e
#
_entry.id   b93365e94106b4ce19d71f610280883e
#
_cell.length_a   1.000
_cell.length_b   1.000
_cell.length_c   1.000
_cell.angle_alpha   90.00
_cell.angle_beta   90.00
_cell.angle_gamma   90.00
#
_symmetry.space_group_name_H-M   'P 1'
#
loop_
_entity.id
_entity.type
_entity.pdbx_description
1 polymer ?
#
loop_
_entity_poly.entity_id
_entity_poly.type
_entity_poly.pdbx_seq_one_letter_code
_entity_poly.pdbx_strand_id
1 'polypeptide(L)'
;MSEYIHTKAYLEPQELYEYTSKKGVAKASGSLKYMLSLGFLGGAFIAVGYLAYLKVAGSIPHEFGGLGGLLGAAVFPIGLICILVGGGELITSNMMAVTLAFFNKKVSLRMLVKNLFIITLANLVGAVFVAYFLGHVTGLTEGATFAKTLATAESKVNTTFWQGVFSGVGCNWLVGMGAWLSFCAKDVSGKIIGTWFPIMTFVAVGFQHVVANMFVIPAAMFGGANITLMQFFNNMCVIFLGNFLGGAILVAGLYTIAYKTNN
;
A
#
# COMPACT_ATOMS: atom_id res chain seq x y z
N MET A 1 26.89 39.32 8.44
CA MET A 1 26.90 37.84 8.53
C MET A 1 25.47 37.37 8.43
N SER A 2 25.07 36.79 7.29
CA SER A 2 23.75 36.19 7.18
C SER A 2 23.73 34.92 8.01
N GLU A 3 22.87 34.85 9.02
CA GLU A 3 22.57 33.60 9.71
C GLU A 3 22.06 32.58 8.64
N TYR A 4 22.90 31.60 8.33
CA TYR A 4 22.44 30.40 7.63
C TYR A 4 21.46 29.67 8.55
N ILE A 5 20.17 29.93 8.38
CA ILE A 5 19.13 29.12 8.98
C ILE A 5 19.26 27.74 8.32
N HIS A 6 19.96 26.82 8.97
CA HIS A 6 19.98 25.42 8.61
C HIS A 6 18.56 24.85 8.76
N THR A 7 17.76 24.96 7.70
CA THR A 7 16.49 24.25 7.67
C THR A 7 16.79 22.74 7.65
N LYS A 8 16.42 22.06 8.73
CA LYS A 8 16.59 20.59 8.83
C LYS A 8 16.02 19.91 7.58
N ALA A 9 16.78 18.98 6.98
CA ALA A 9 16.38 18.23 5.79
C ALA A 9 15.25 17.19 6.06
N TYR A 10 15.00 16.87 7.33
CA TYR A 10 14.03 15.89 7.78
C TYR A 10 13.33 16.34 9.07
N LEU A 11 12.25 15.66 9.45
CA LEU A 11 11.57 15.83 10.73
C LEU A 11 12.17 14.87 11.76
N GLU A 12 12.48 15.38 12.96
CA GLU A 12 12.85 14.53 14.10
C GLU A 12 11.69 13.61 14.50
N PRO A 13 11.93 12.46 15.13
CA PRO A 13 10.88 11.47 15.41
C PRO A 13 9.64 12.02 16.11
N GLN A 14 9.80 12.92 17.07
CA GLN A 14 8.67 13.59 17.75
C GLN A 14 7.90 14.52 16.80
N GLU A 15 8.60 15.32 16.00
CA GLU A 15 8.00 16.21 15.00
C GLU A 15 7.24 15.40 13.93
N LEU A 16 7.81 14.28 13.51
CA LEU A 16 7.21 13.36 12.54
C LEU A 16 5.92 12.71 13.09
N TYR A 17 5.91 12.31 14.35
CA TYR A 17 4.70 11.81 15.02
C TYR A 17 3.57 12.83 14.97
N GLU A 18 3.85 14.08 15.33
CA GLU A 18 2.87 15.16 15.29
C GLU A 18 2.40 15.48 13.85
N TYR A 19 3.35 15.53 12.93
CA TYR A 19 3.05 15.75 11.50
C TYR A 19 2.17 14.64 10.93
N THR A 20 2.46 13.37 11.24
CA THR A 20 1.65 12.22 10.82
C THR A 20 0.24 12.29 11.41
N SER A 21 0.11 12.73 12.66
CA SER A 21 -1.20 12.96 13.28
C SER A 21 -2.00 14.03 12.52
N LYS A 22 -1.37 15.15 12.14
CA LYS A 22 -2.01 16.21 11.33
C LYS A 22 -2.43 15.69 9.94
N LYS A 23 -1.59 14.88 9.31
CA LYS A 23 -1.95 14.20 8.04
C LYS A 23 -3.15 13.27 8.20
N GLY A 24 -3.22 12.50 9.28
CA GLY A 24 -4.36 11.62 9.60
C GLY A 24 -5.67 12.39 9.74
N VAL A 25 -5.64 13.55 10.42
CA VAL A 25 -6.82 14.46 10.53
C VAL A 25 -7.25 14.94 9.14
N ALA A 26 -6.32 15.45 8.32
CA ALA A 26 -6.63 15.94 6.99
C ALA A 26 -7.27 14.86 6.11
N LYS A 27 -6.74 13.62 6.14
CA LYS A 27 -7.28 12.47 5.43
C LYS A 27 -8.69 12.09 5.88
N ALA A 28 -8.94 12.06 7.18
CA ALA A 28 -10.25 11.72 7.76
C ALA A 28 -11.32 12.80 7.50
N SER A 29 -10.92 14.06 7.36
CA SER A 29 -11.78 15.22 7.14
C SER A 29 -12.02 15.54 5.65
N GLY A 30 -11.41 14.79 4.73
CA GLY A 30 -11.56 14.98 3.29
C GLY A 30 -13.02 14.87 2.85
N SER A 31 -13.41 15.66 1.83
CA SER A 31 -14.74 15.54 1.21
C SER A 31 -14.90 14.17 0.53
N LEU A 32 -16.14 13.75 0.31
CA LEU A 32 -16.42 12.50 -0.42
C LEU A 32 -15.77 12.50 -1.82
N LYS A 33 -15.86 13.61 -2.53
CA LYS A 33 -15.22 13.78 -3.85
C LYS A 33 -13.71 13.59 -3.76
N TYR A 34 -13.06 14.21 -2.76
CA TYR A 34 -11.62 14.03 -2.50
C TYR A 34 -11.26 12.56 -2.25
N MET A 35 -11.99 11.91 -1.33
CA MET A 35 -11.74 10.51 -0.98
C MET A 35 -11.92 9.56 -2.17
N LEU A 36 -12.98 9.75 -2.96
CA LEU A 36 -13.25 8.89 -4.12
C LEU A 36 -12.22 9.11 -5.24
N SER A 37 -11.90 10.36 -5.59
CA SER A 37 -10.96 10.66 -6.67
C SER A 37 -9.54 10.19 -6.32
N LEU A 38 -9.02 10.58 -5.15
CA LEU A 38 -7.66 10.19 -4.74
C LEU A 38 -7.57 8.74 -4.32
N GLY A 39 -8.66 8.15 -3.82
CA GLY A 39 -8.73 6.71 -3.56
C GLY A 39 -8.69 5.89 -4.85
N PHE A 40 -9.42 6.29 -5.90
CA PHE A 40 -9.31 5.66 -7.22
C PHE A 40 -7.85 5.69 -7.71
N LEU A 41 -7.20 6.86 -7.68
CA LEU A 41 -5.79 6.99 -8.06
C LEU A 41 -4.87 6.12 -7.19
N GLY A 42 -5.13 6.04 -5.88
CA GLY A 42 -4.35 5.18 -4.98
C GLY A 42 -4.41 3.71 -5.37
N GLY A 43 -5.60 3.19 -5.67
CA GLY A 43 -5.78 1.83 -6.17
C GLY A 43 -5.12 1.61 -7.53
N ALA A 44 -5.33 2.53 -8.46
CA ALA A 44 -4.77 2.48 -9.80
C ALA A 44 -3.23 2.51 -9.80
N PHE A 45 -2.60 3.39 -9.01
CA PHE A 45 -1.13 3.47 -8.95
C PHE A 45 -0.49 2.21 -8.34
N ILE A 46 -1.07 1.64 -7.29
CA ILE A 46 -0.59 0.34 -6.76
C ILE A 46 -0.72 -0.75 -7.83
N ALA A 47 -1.84 -0.78 -8.54
CA ALA A 47 -2.08 -1.74 -9.61
C ALA A 47 -1.07 -1.59 -10.77
N VAL A 48 -0.73 -0.35 -11.19
CA VAL A 48 0.31 -0.09 -12.19
C VAL A 48 1.68 -0.57 -11.68
N GLY A 49 2.02 -0.31 -10.42
CA GLY A 49 3.25 -0.83 -9.81
C GLY A 49 3.30 -2.36 -9.84
N TYR A 50 2.15 -3.02 -9.60
CA TYR A 50 2.08 -4.48 -9.65
C TYR A 50 2.12 -5.03 -11.08
N LEU A 51 1.51 -4.33 -12.03
CA LEU A 51 1.63 -4.67 -13.45
C LEU A 51 3.10 -4.63 -13.91
N ALA A 52 3.84 -3.60 -13.48
CA ALA A 52 5.28 -3.50 -13.73
C ALA A 52 6.05 -4.68 -13.09
N TYR A 53 5.72 -5.04 -11.83
CA TYR A 53 6.27 -6.23 -11.18
C TYR A 53 6.03 -7.50 -12.03
N LEU A 54 4.79 -7.75 -12.46
CA LEU A 54 4.44 -8.96 -13.22
C LEU A 54 5.20 -9.03 -14.56
N LYS A 55 5.31 -7.89 -15.24
CA LYS A 55 6.05 -7.81 -16.52
C LYS A 55 7.53 -8.10 -16.33
N VAL A 56 8.17 -7.47 -15.37
CA VAL A 56 9.60 -7.65 -15.09
C VAL A 56 9.87 -9.06 -14.56
N ALA A 57 9.16 -9.49 -13.51
CA ALA A 57 9.38 -10.79 -12.89
C ALA A 57 9.01 -11.96 -13.83
N GLY A 58 7.99 -11.79 -14.68
CA GLY A 58 7.55 -12.82 -15.63
C GLY A 58 8.42 -12.93 -16.87
N SER A 59 9.26 -11.93 -17.18
CA SER A 59 10.18 -11.98 -18.32
C SER A 59 11.55 -12.58 -18.01
N ILE A 60 11.87 -12.80 -16.72
CA ILE A 60 13.14 -13.39 -16.32
C ILE A 60 13.02 -14.91 -16.28
N PRO A 61 13.86 -15.66 -17.00
CA PRO A 61 13.84 -17.12 -16.98
C PRO A 61 14.05 -17.71 -15.58
N HIS A 62 13.39 -18.84 -15.32
CA HIS A 62 13.44 -19.51 -14.00
C HIS A 62 14.85 -19.95 -13.57
N GLU A 63 15.74 -20.19 -14.52
CA GLU A 63 17.14 -20.56 -14.25
C GLU A 63 17.93 -19.49 -13.48
N PHE A 64 17.50 -18.22 -13.56
CA PHE A 64 18.09 -17.12 -12.78
C PHE A 64 17.53 -17.03 -11.34
N GLY A 65 16.77 -18.03 -10.89
CA GLY A 65 16.28 -18.15 -9.51
C GLY A 65 15.46 -16.94 -9.07
N GLY A 66 15.82 -16.34 -7.91
CA GLY A 66 15.10 -15.20 -7.33
C GLY A 66 15.27 -13.85 -8.02
N LEU A 67 16.13 -13.74 -9.06
CA LEU A 67 16.45 -12.46 -9.70
C LEU A 67 15.21 -11.78 -10.27
N GLY A 68 14.30 -12.52 -10.93
CA GLY A 68 13.05 -11.98 -11.44
C GLY A 68 12.18 -11.37 -10.35
N GLY A 69 12.08 -12.07 -9.21
CA GLY A 69 11.37 -11.55 -8.03
C GLY A 69 11.99 -10.27 -7.46
N LEU A 70 13.32 -10.22 -7.36
CA LEU A 70 14.06 -9.05 -6.86
C LEU A 70 13.89 -7.84 -7.79
N LEU A 71 14.07 -8.01 -9.10
CA LEU A 71 13.92 -6.93 -10.08
C LEU A 71 12.47 -6.44 -10.16
N GLY A 72 11.50 -7.36 -10.11
CA GLY A 72 10.08 -7.01 -9.99
C GLY A 72 9.79 -6.22 -8.72
N ALA A 73 10.34 -6.64 -7.57
CA ALA A 73 10.20 -5.92 -6.31
C ALA A 73 10.84 -4.52 -6.36
N ALA A 74 11.90 -4.32 -7.13
CA ALA A 74 12.56 -3.02 -7.28
C ALA A 74 11.72 -1.99 -8.07
N VAL A 75 10.87 -2.41 -9.00
CA VAL A 75 10.02 -1.51 -9.80
C VAL A 75 8.66 -1.25 -9.16
N PHE A 76 8.16 -2.16 -8.31
CA PHE A 76 6.85 -2.05 -7.67
C PHE A 76 6.64 -0.73 -6.88
N PRO A 77 7.65 -0.18 -6.15
CA PRO A 77 7.50 1.01 -5.31
C PRO A 77 6.98 2.25 -6.04
N ILE A 78 7.07 2.32 -7.37
CA ILE A 78 6.52 3.43 -8.18
C ILE A 78 5.05 3.71 -7.82
N GLY A 79 4.27 2.66 -7.50
CA GLY A 79 2.88 2.82 -7.10
C GLY A 79 2.71 3.70 -5.86
N LEU A 80 3.44 3.42 -4.77
CA LEU A 80 3.34 4.21 -3.55
C LEU A 80 4.05 5.57 -3.68
N ILE A 81 5.13 5.65 -4.46
CA ILE A 81 5.80 6.92 -4.76
C ILE A 81 4.83 7.90 -5.46
N CYS A 82 4.10 7.45 -6.48
CA CYS A 82 3.08 8.27 -7.14
C CYS A 82 1.98 8.73 -6.17
N ILE A 83 1.58 7.90 -5.22
CA ILE A 83 0.58 8.24 -4.20
C ILE A 83 1.11 9.31 -3.23
N LEU A 84 2.30 9.11 -2.67
CA LEU A 84 2.81 9.95 -1.58
C LEU A 84 3.41 11.27 -2.07
N VAL A 85 3.98 11.27 -3.27
CA VAL A 85 4.62 12.45 -3.90
C VAL A 85 3.67 13.13 -4.89
N GLY A 86 3.03 12.34 -5.76
CA GLY A 86 2.12 12.87 -6.79
C GLY A 86 0.71 13.18 -6.28
N GLY A 87 0.28 12.51 -5.23
CA GLY A 87 -1.05 12.67 -4.63
C GLY A 87 -1.97 11.47 -4.88
N GLY A 88 -2.46 10.89 -3.80
CA GLY A 88 -3.37 9.75 -3.79
C GLY A 88 -3.74 9.37 -2.36
N GLU A 89 -4.81 8.57 -2.22
CA GLU A 89 -5.26 8.04 -0.94
C GLU A 89 -5.20 6.51 -0.97
N LEU A 90 -4.36 5.93 -0.12
CA LEU A 90 -4.17 4.50 -0.01
C LEU A 90 -4.65 4.00 1.35
N ILE A 91 -5.51 2.97 1.33
CA ILE A 91 -6.10 2.42 2.54
C ILE A 91 -5.05 1.99 3.57
N THR A 92 -3.97 1.35 3.15
CA THR A 92 -2.92 0.85 4.06
C THR A 92 -2.14 1.99 4.73
N SER A 93 -1.85 3.08 4.02
CA SER A 93 -1.28 4.29 4.63
C SER A 93 -2.28 4.96 5.59
N ASN A 94 -3.59 4.92 5.27
CA ASN A 94 -4.63 5.49 6.12
C ASN A 94 -4.86 4.66 7.39
N MET A 95 -4.72 3.34 7.32
CA MET A 95 -4.73 2.46 8.50
C MET A 95 -3.70 2.89 9.54
N MET A 96 -2.56 3.43 9.15
CA MET A 96 -1.55 4.00 10.04
C MET A 96 -1.90 5.45 10.43
N ALA A 97 -2.00 6.37 9.45
CA ALA A 97 -2.05 7.80 9.74
C ALA A 97 -3.37 8.25 10.40
N VAL A 98 -4.52 7.71 9.93
CA VAL A 98 -5.84 8.07 10.51
C VAL A 98 -6.02 7.42 11.88
N THR A 99 -5.51 6.18 12.08
CA THR A 99 -5.54 5.53 13.39
C THR A 99 -4.66 6.25 14.41
N LEU A 100 -3.50 6.77 14.00
CA LEU A 100 -2.65 7.60 14.86
C LEU A 100 -3.39 8.88 15.30
N ALA A 101 -4.09 9.55 14.38
CA ALA A 101 -4.91 10.70 14.71
C ALA A 101 -6.09 10.33 15.65
N PHE A 102 -6.66 9.12 15.51
CA PHE A 102 -7.68 8.60 16.42
C PHE A 102 -7.12 8.34 17.81
N PHE A 103 -5.95 7.73 17.96
CA PHE A 103 -5.28 7.53 19.25
C PHE A 103 -4.95 8.87 19.95
N ASN A 104 -4.70 9.91 19.17
CA ASN A 104 -4.54 11.28 19.65
C ASN A 104 -5.87 12.01 19.93
N LYS A 105 -7.02 11.31 19.84
CA LYS A 105 -8.36 11.88 20.06
C LYS A 105 -8.71 13.06 19.11
N LYS A 106 -7.98 13.21 17.99
CA LYS A 106 -8.20 14.26 16.98
C LYS A 106 -9.19 13.85 15.89
N VAL A 107 -9.51 12.56 15.80
CA VAL A 107 -10.45 11.97 14.85
C VAL A 107 -11.38 11.04 15.61
N SER A 108 -12.69 11.11 15.34
CA SER A 108 -13.66 10.20 15.94
C SER A 108 -13.64 8.82 15.31
N LEU A 109 -14.11 7.79 16.01
CA LEU A 109 -14.25 6.43 15.46
C LEU A 109 -15.10 6.42 14.17
N ARG A 110 -16.16 7.21 14.13
CA ARG A 110 -17.01 7.36 12.94
C ARG A 110 -16.22 7.88 11.74
N MET A 111 -15.35 8.88 11.94
CA MET A 111 -14.51 9.42 10.89
C MET A 111 -13.46 8.40 10.43
N LEU A 112 -12.83 7.67 11.36
CA LEU A 112 -11.89 6.60 11.03
C LEU A 112 -12.56 5.52 10.17
N VAL A 113 -13.67 4.95 10.63
CA VAL A 113 -14.39 3.88 9.90
C VAL A 113 -14.89 4.38 8.54
N LYS A 114 -15.46 5.59 8.47
CA LYS A 114 -15.90 6.21 7.20
C LYS A 114 -14.73 6.33 6.22
N ASN A 115 -13.59 6.85 6.67
CA ASN A 115 -12.41 7.01 5.80
C ASN A 115 -11.92 5.65 5.29
N LEU A 116 -11.71 4.67 6.19
CA LEU A 116 -11.25 3.35 5.82
C LEU A 116 -12.21 2.66 4.83
N PHE A 117 -13.52 2.77 5.04
CA PHE A 117 -14.51 2.16 4.16
C PHE A 117 -14.50 2.79 2.75
N ILE A 118 -14.59 4.14 2.67
CA ILE A 118 -14.65 4.84 1.38
C ILE A 118 -13.35 4.63 0.59
N ILE A 119 -12.18 4.75 1.24
CA ILE A 119 -10.90 4.58 0.56
C ILE A 119 -10.72 3.13 0.09
N THR A 120 -11.16 2.14 0.87
CA THR A 120 -11.12 0.73 0.44
C THR A 120 -11.90 0.52 -0.85
N LEU A 121 -13.13 1.02 -0.93
CA LEU A 121 -13.96 0.90 -2.13
C LEU A 121 -13.36 1.64 -3.33
N ALA A 122 -12.85 2.84 -3.10
CA ALA A 122 -12.23 3.63 -4.16
C ALA A 122 -10.93 2.98 -4.68
N ASN A 123 -10.10 2.43 -3.77
CA ASN A 123 -8.90 1.67 -4.16
C ASN A 123 -9.28 0.41 -4.95
N LEU A 124 -10.33 -0.32 -4.54
CA LEU A 124 -10.82 -1.49 -5.27
C LEU A 124 -11.20 -1.13 -6.71
N VAL A 125 -11.99 -0.06 -6.89
CA VAL A 125 -12.41 0.38 -8.23
C VAL A 125 -11.18 0.76 -9.08
N GLY A 126 -10.22 1.50 -8.52
CA GLY A 126 -8.99 1.88 -9.24
C GLY A 126 -8.13 0.68 -9.62
N ALA A 127 -7.98 -0.29 -8.70
CA ALA A 127 -7.19 -1.49 -8.96
C ALA A 127 -7.82 -2.40 -10.01
N VAL A 128 -9.15 -2.62 -9.94
CA VAL A 128 -9.90 -3.42 -10.93
C VAL A 128 -9.92 -2.72 -12.30
N PHE A 129 -10.02 -1.39 -12.33
CA PHE A 129 -9.89 -0.63 -13.58
C PHE A 129 -8.56 -0.93 -14.29
N VAL A 130 -7.45 -0.89 -13.59
CA VAL A 130 -6.14 -1.21 -14.16
C VAL A 130 -6.06 -2.69 -14.56
N ALA A 131 -6.59 -3.61 -13.72
CA ALA A 131 -6.59 -5.04 -14.03
C ALA A 131 -7.33 -5.35 -15.34
N TYR A 132 -8.49 -4.73 -15.56
CA TYR A 132 -9.28 -4.96 -16.74
C TYR A 132 -8.76 -4.17 -17.95
N PHE A 133 -8.73 -2.84 -17.87
CA PHE A 133 -8.42 -2.02 -19.05
C PHE A 133 -6.94 -2.02 -19.41
N LEU A 134 -6.04 -1.86 -18.43
CA LEU A 134 -4.59 -1.76 -18.69
C LEU A 134 -3.88 -3.11 -18.60
N GLY A 135 -4.49 -4.11 -17.98
CA GLY A 135 -3.96 -5.48 -17.93
C GLY A 135 -4.52 -6.36 -19.04
N HIS A 136 -5.79 -6.68 -18.93
CA HIS A 136 -6.49 -7.64 -19.79
C HIS A 136 -6.71 -7.10 -21.20
N VAL A 137 -7.41 -5.96 -21.36
CA VAL A 137 -7.76 -5.41 -22.70
C VAL A 137 -6.51 -5.08 -23.53
N THR A 138 -5.44 -4.59 -22.91
CA THR A 138 -4.17 -4.33 -23.62
C THR A 138 -3.30 -5.59 -23.81
N GLY A 139 -3.69 -6.74 -23.24
CA GLY A 139 -2.93 -7.98 -23.27
C GLY A 139 -1.68 -7.99 -22.38
N LEU A 140 -1.49 -7.02 -21.51
CA LEU A 140 -0.26 -6.93 -20.69
C LEU A 140 -0.20 -7.98 -19.56
N THR A 141 -1.35 -8.52 -19.13
CA THR A 141 -1.44 -9.63 -18.16
C THR A 141 -1.67 -10.98 -18.84
N GLU A 142 -1.67 -11.02 -20.18
CA GLU A 142 -1.91 -12.21 -20.99
C GLU A 142 -0.62 -12.81 -21.53
N GLY A 143 -0.74 -13.86 -22.36
CA GLY A 143 0.39 -14.49 -23.04
C GLY A 143 1.49 -14.93 -22.08
N ALA A 144 2.72 -14.58 -22.34
CA ALA A 144 3.89 -14.96 -21.52
C ALA A 144 3.82 -14.45 -20.07
N THR A 145 3.13 -13.33 -19.81
CA THR A 145 2.96 -12.78 -18.46
C THR A 145 1.87 -13.51 -17.66
N PHE A 146 0.95 -14.21 -18.36
CA PHE A 146 -0.19 -14.84 -17.68
C PHE A 146 0.23 -15.93 -16.71
N ALA A 147 1.23 -16.75 -17.04
CA ALA A 147 1.73 -17.79 -16.13
C ALA A 147 2.18 -17.20 -14.78
N LYS A 148 2.88 -16.07 -14.81
CA LYS A 148 3.29 -15.35 -13.59
C LYS A 148 2.09 -14.73 -12.85
N THR A 149 1.15 -14.16 -13.58
CA THR A 149 -0.09 -13.58 -13.02
C THR A 149 -0.90 -14.63 -12.30
N LEU A 150 -1.14 -15.78 -12.97
CA LEU A 150 -1.88 -16.93 -12.44
C LEU A 150 -1.23 -17.50 -11.18
N ALA A 151 0.05 -17.89 -11.26
CA ALA A 151 0.78 -18.46 -10.13
C ALA A 151 0.79 -17.51 -8.92
N THR A 152 0.91 -16.20 -9.18
CA THR A 152 0.86 -15.20 -8.11
C THR A 152 -0.54 -15.11 -7.49
N ALA A 153 -1.61 -15.09 -8.27
CA ALA A 153 -2.98 -15.01 -7.76
C ALA A 153 -3.36 -16.27 -6.98
N GLU A 154 -3.04 -17.46 -7.50
CA GLU A 154 -3.30 -18.75 -6.84
C GLU A 154 -2.59 -18.85 -5.49
N SER A 155 -1.33 -18.45 -5.41
CA SER A 155 -0.59 -18.46 -4.15
C SER A 155 -1.25 -17.58 -3.07
N LYS A 156 -1.93 -16.50 -3.47
CA LYS A 156 -2.61 -15.58 -2.56
C LYS A 156 -3.95 -16.12 -2.07
N VAL A 157 -4.77 -16.67 -2.96
CA VAL A 157 -6.10 -17.19 -2.58
C VAL A 157 -6.02 -18.50 -1.81
N ASN A 158 -4.94 -19.26 -1.95
CA ASN A 158 -4.71 -20.52 -1.26
C ASN A 158 -3.97 -20.38 0.10
N THR A 159 -3.71 -19.14 0.53
CA THR A 159 -3.09 -18.87 1.83
C THR A 159 -4.06 -19.21 2.97
N THR A 160 -3.57 -19.92 4.02
CA THR A 160 -4.37 -20.17 5.22
C THR A 160 -4.69 -18.86 5.96
N PHE A 161 -5.72 -18.88 6.80
CA PHE A 161 -6.15 -17.66 7.55
C PHE A 161 -4.98 -17.00 8.29
N TRP A 162 -4.25 -17.76 9.12
CA TRP A 162 -3.15 -17.19 9.91
C TRP A 162 -1.94 -16.76 9.09
N GLN A 163 -1.61 -17.51 8.05
CA GLN A 163 -0.57 -17.09 7.10
C GLN A 163 -0.95 -15.78 6.42
N GLY A 164 -2.21 -15.64 6.01
CA GLY A 164 -2.72 -14.41 5.40
C GLY A 164 -2.68 -13.23 6.39
N VAL A 165 -3.16 -13.42 7.61
CA VAL A 165 -3.15 -12.37 8.64
C VAL A 165 -1.72 -11.90 8.93
N PHE A 166 -0.79 -12.81 9.26
CA PHE A 166 0.58 -12.42 9.60
C PHE A 166 1.37 -11.88 8.40
N SER A 167 1.12 -12.40 7.20
CA SER A 167 1.65 -11.83 5.97
C SER A 167 1.15 -10.39 5.76
N GLY A 168 -0.13 -10.15 6.03
CA GLY A 168 -0.73 -8.81 6.02
C GLY A 168 -0.12 -7.87 7.07
N VAL A 169 0.12 -8.37 8.29
CA VAL A 169 0.77 -7.60 9.37
C VAL A 169 2.15 -7.14 8.93
N GLY A 170 3.01 -8.07 8.46
CA GLY A 170 4.37 -7.74 7.99
C GLY A 170 4.35 -6.77 6.81
N CYS A 171 3.40 -6.95 5.89
CA CYS A 171 3.23 -6.04 4.76
C CYS A 171 2.95 -4.60 5.23
N ASN A 172 1.91 -4.38 6.02
CA ASN A 172 1.52 -3.02 6.38
C ASN A 172 2.36 -2.42 7.52
N TRP A 173 3.17 -3.20 8.21
CA TRP A 173 4.27 -2.65 8.99
C TRP A 173 5.23 -1.89 8.07
N LEU A 174 5.68 -2.52 6.97
CA LEU A 174 6.61 -1.91 6.01
C LEU A 174 5.96 -0.81 5.15
N VAL A 175 4.72 -0.96 4.69
CA VAL A 175 4.01 0.10 3.95
C VAL A 175 3.75 1.32 4.84
N GLY A 176 3.37 1.10 6.09
CA GLY A 176 3.26 2.16 7.09
C GLY A 176 4.57 2.89 7.30
N MET A 177 5.69 2.16 7.40
CA MET A 177 7.03 2.75 7.49
C MET A 177 7.43 3.49 6.21
N GLY A 178 7.06 3.00 5.02
CA GLY A 178 7.29 3.72 3.77
C GLY A 178 6.59 5.09 3.73
N ALA A 179 5.33 5.14 4.19
CA ALA A 179 4.62 6.40 4.34
C ALA A 179 5.23 7.29 5.43
N TRP A 180 5.61 6.71 6.57
CA TRP A 180 6.25 7.40 7.68
C TRP A 180 7.56 8.05 7.27
N LEU A 181 8.45 7.33 6.59
CA LEU A 181 9.72 7.85 6.10
C LEU A 181 9.55 8.89 4.99
N SER A 182 8.55 8.72 4.12
CA SER A 182 8.18 9.75 3.14
C SER A 182 7.70 11.04 3.80
N PHE A 183 6.96 10.95 4.91
CA PHE A 183 6.52 12.12 5.67
C PHE A 183 7.68 12.77 6.42
N CYS A 184 8.70 12.00 6.80
CA CYS A 184 9.92 12.49 7.45
C CYS A 184 10.73 13.42 6.54
N ALA A 185 10.91 13.05 5.27
CA ALA A 185 11.73 13.78 4.32
C ALA A 185 11.04 15.08 3.84
N LYS A 186 11.81 16.16 3.72
CA LYS A 186 11.33 17.47 3.24
C LYS A 186 11.57 17.69 1.76
N ASP A 187 12.43 16.90 1.13
CA ASP A 187 12.73 16.94 -0.30
C ASP A 187 12.14 15.73 -1.04
N VAL A 188 12.01 15.84 -2.37
CA VAL A 188 11.40 14.80 -3.20
C VAL A 188 12.26 13.53 -3.25
N SER A 189 13.57 13.67 -3.33
CA SER A 189 14.49 12.51 -3.40
C SER A 189 14.43 11.69 -2.13
N GLY A 190 14.47 12.35 -0.97
CA GLY A 190 14.32 11.71 0.33
C GLY A 190 12.97 10.99 0.47
N LYS A 191 11.87 11.58 -0.04
CA LYS A 191 10.55 10.92 -0.05
C LYS A 191 10.56 9.67 -0.92
N ILE A 192 11.16 9.73 -2.10
CA ILE A 192 11.27 8.58 -3.01
C ILE A 192 12.06 7.45 -2.35
N ILE A 193 13.25 7.74 -1.84
CA ILE A 193 14.13 6.75 -1.20
C ILE A 193 13.47 6.16 0.05
N GLY A 194 12.91 7.00 0.92
CA GLY A 194 12.22 6.58 2.13
C GLY A 194 10.99 5.70 1.86
N THR A 195 10.34 5.89 0.71
CA THR A 195 9.26 5.02 0.26
C THR A 195 9.79 3.72 -0.35
N TRP A 196 10.80 3.81 -1.20
CA TRP A 196 11.27 2.71 -2.04
C TRP A 196 11.68 1.48 -1.22
N PHE A 197 12.62 1.64 -0.30
CA PHE A 197 13.20 0.49 0.41
C PHE A 197 12.19 -0.34 1.20
N PRO A 198 11.30 0.24 2.04
CA PRO A 198 10.30 -0.57 2.74
C PRO A 198 9.33 -1.27 1.78
N ILE A 199 8.97 -0.61 0.67
CA ILE A 199 8.04 -1.18 -0.31
C ILE A 199 8.72 -2.31 -1.11
N MET A 200 9.93 -2.10 -1.59
CA MET A 200 10.71 -3.14 -2.24
C MET A 200 10.88 -4.35 -1.33
N THR A 201 11.15 -4.13 -0.04
CA THR A 201 11.36 -5.19 0.94
C THR A 201 10.12 -6.06 1.13
N PHE A 202 8.92 -5.47 1.35
CA PHE A 202 7.73 -6.30 1.56
C PHE A 202 7.37 -7.13 0.32
N VAL A 203 7.62 -6.57 -0.88
CA VAL A 203 7.38 -7.30 -2.14
C VAL A 203 8.40 -8.43 -2.31
N ALA A 204 9.67 -8.18 -2.05
CA ALA A 204 10.74 -9.20 -2.15
C ALA A 204 10.52 -10.35 -1.16
N VAL A 205 10.05 -10.07 0.07
CA VAL A 205 9.69 -11.08 1.09
C VAL A 205 8.43 -11.85 0.70
N GLY A 206 7.55 -11.26 -0.13
CA GLY A 206 6.30 -11.90 -0.57
C GLY A 206 5.11 -11.64 0.35
N PHE A 207 5.17 -10.64 1.24
CA PHE A 207 4.05 -10.24 2.09
C PHE A 207 2.84 -9.77 1.29
N GLN A 208 1.63 -9.91 1.85
CA GLN A 208 0.39 -9.65 1.14
C GLN A 208 -0.18 -8.26 1.45
N HIS A 209 -0.39 -7.49 0.40
CA HIS A 209 -0.99 -6.16 0.43
C HIS A 209 -2.40 -6.21 -0.15
N VAL A 210 -3.38 -5.75 0.60
CA VAL A 210 -4.79 -5.84 0.21
C VAL A 210 -5.08 -5.19 -1.15
N VAL A 211 -4.56 -3.99 -1.42
CA VAL A 211 -4.81 -3.28 -2.70
C VAL A 211 -4.05 -3.92 -3.86
N ALA A 212 -2.87 -4.48 -3.60
CA ALA A 212 -2.13 -5.26 -4.60
C ALA A 212 -2.92 -6.53 -5.00
N ASN A 213 -3.58 -7.17 -4.02
CA ASN A 213 -4.44 -8.34 -4.27
C ASN A 213 -5.74 -7.93 -5.01
N MET A 214 -6.26 -6.71 -4.79
CA MET A 214 -7.39 -6.13 -5.58
C MET A 214 -7.07 -6.01 -7.08
N PHE A 215 -5.81 -6.01 -7.46
CA PHE A 215 -5.37 -6.01 -8.85
C PHE A 215 -5.06 -7.42 -9.36
N VAL A 216 -4.14 -8.15 -8.70
CA VAL A 216 -3.58 -9.39 -9.28
C VAL A 216 -4.59 -10.52 -9.34
N ILE A 217 -5.50 -10.62 -8.37
CA ILE A 217 -6.50 -11.68 -8.37
C ILE A 217 -7.54 -11.44 -9.48
N PRO A 218 -8.17 -10.25 -9.61
CA PRO A 218 -9.02 -9.96 -10.76
C PRO A 218 -8.29 -10.04 -12.11
N ALA A 219 -7.03 -9.63 -12.21
CA ALA A 219 -6.26 -9.76 -13.44
C ALA A 219 -6.13 -11.23 -13.89
N ALA A 220 -5.87 -12.15 -12.95
CA ALA A 220 -5.87 -13.58 -13.25
C ALA A 220 -7.28 -14.09 -13.64
N MET A 221 -8.33 -13.64 -12.94
CA MET A 221 -9.73 -14.02 -13.24
C MET A 221 -10.13 -13.56 -14.64
N PHE A 222 -9.79 -12.35 -15.07
CA PHE A 222 -10.03 -11.85 -16.43
C PHE A 222 -9.28 -12.66 -17.49
N GLY A 223 -8.10 -13.16 -17.17
CA GLY A 223 -7.31 -14.06 -18.02
C GLY A 223 -7.80 -15.51 -18.01
N GLY A 224 -8.90 -15.83 -17.32
CA GLY A 224 -9.53 -17.16 -17.31
C GLY A 224 -9.09 -18.09 -16.16
N ALA A 225 -8.45 -17.56 -15.11
CA ALA A 225 -8.10 -18.35 -13.93
C ALA A 225 -9.38 -18.88 -13.23
N ASN A 226 -9.33 -20.15 -12.77
CA ASN A 226 -10.42 -20.74 -12.00
C ASN A 226 -10.40 -20.28 -10.53
N ILE A 227 -10.57 -18.98 -10.34
CA ILE A 227 -10.66 -18.34 -9.01
C ILE A 227 -12.07 -17.76 -8.86
N THR A 228 -12.74 -18.15 -7.79
CA THR A 228 -14.12 -17.69 -7.51
C THR A 228 -14.12 -16.31 -6.85
N LEU A 229 -15.20 -15.57 -7.00
CA LEU A 229 -15.44 -14.32 -6.27
C LEU A 229 -15.37 -14.52 -4.75
N MET A 230 -15.82 -15.67 -4.23
CA MET A 230 -15.75 -15.99 -2.82
C MET A 230 -14.28 -16.08 -2.33
N GLN A 231 -13.41 -16.73 -3.09
CA GLN A 231 -11.98 -16.79 -2.78
C GLN A 231 -11.33 -15.39 -2.80
N PHE A 232 -11.72 -14.57 -3.80
CA PHE A 232 -11.27 -13.18 -3.86
C PHE A 232 -11.68 -12.40 -2.61
N PHE A 233 -12.97 -12.38 -2.26
CA PHE A 233 -13.45 -11.63 -1.10
C PHE A 233 -12.92 -12.17 0.23
N ASN A 234 -12.79 -13.50 0.37
CA ASN A 234 -12.16 -14.09 1.56
C ASN A 234 -10.71 -13.62 1.73
N ASN A 235 -9.91 -13.66 0.65
CA ASN A 235 -8.54 -13.12 0.68
C ASN A 235 -8.54 -11.65 1.07
N MET A 236 -9.44 -10.84 0.49
CA MET A 236 -9.57 -9.42 0.81
C MET A 236 -9.80 -9.19 2.31
N CYS A 237 -10.74 -9.91 2.92
CA CYS A 237 -11.06 -9.77 4.35
C CYS A 237 -9.86 -10.15 5.25
N VAL A 238 -9.23 -11.29 4.96
CA VAL A 238 -8.10 -11.80 5.75
C VAL A 238 -6.90 -10.85 5.67
N ILE A 239 -6.55 -10.42 4.45
CA ILE A 239 -5.39 -9.54 4.25
C ILE A 239 -5.68 -8.12 4.76
N PHE A 240 -6.91 -7.62 4.62
CA PHE A 240 -7.32 -6.34 5.20
C PHE A 240 -7.12 -6.34 6.72
N LEU A 241 -7.57 -7.40 7.40
CA LEU A 241 -7.37 -7.55 8.85
C LEU A 241 -5.88 -7.50 9.22
N GLY A 242 -5.05 -8.29 8.53
CA GLY A 242 -3.61 -8.28 8.77
C GLY A 242 -2.97 -6.92 8.50
N ASN A 243 -3.31 -6.30 7.35
CA ASN A 243 -2.81 -4.96 7.04
C ASN A 243 -3.26 -3.91 8.08
N PHE A 244 -4.52 -3.99 8.54
CA PHE A 244 -4.99 -3.10 9.60
C PHE A 244 -4.17 -3.26 10.88
N LEU A 245 -3.96 -4.47 11.36
CA LEU A 245 -3.16 -4.74 12.55
C LEU A 245 -1.72 -4.23 12.39
N GLY A 246 -1.08 -4.45 11.25
CA GLY A 246 0.27 -3.96 10.96
C GLY A 246 0.39 -2.45 11.03
N GLY A 247 -0.47 -1.72 10.34
CA GLY A 247 -0.45 -0.26 10.31
C GLY A 247 -0.95 0.40 11.61
N ALA A 248 -2.07 -0.12 12.15
CA ALA A 248 -2.73 0.46 13.31
C ALA A 248 -2.03 0.13 14.64
N ILE A 249 -1.52 -1.11 14.80
CA ILE A 249 -0.91 -1.54 16.05
C ILE A 249 0.61 -1.33 16.03
N LEU A 250 1.31 -1.93 15.03
CA LEU A 250 2.77 -1.91 15.03
C LEU A 250 3.36 -0.56 14.65
N VAL A 251 2.66 0.26 13.85
CA VAL A 251 3.14 1.61 13.55
C VAL A 251 2.42 2.63 14.41
N ALA A 252 1.13 2.89 14.19
CA ALA A 252 0.42 3.95 14.91
C ALA A 252 0.40 3.73 16.42
N GLY A 253 0.16 2.50 16.90
CA GLY A 253 0.07 2.16 18.32
C GLY A 253 1.40 2.33 19.03
N LEU A 254 2.48 1.69 18.55
CA LEU A 254 3.79 1.75 19.20
C LEU A 254 4.36 3.17 19.19
N TYR A 255 4.26 3.90 18.08
CA TYR A 255 4.69 5.30 18.06
C TYR A 255 3.84 6.21 18.94
N THR A 256 2.54 5.89 19.12
CA THR A 256 1.68 6.62 20.09
C THR A 256 2.14 6.37 21.53
N ILE A 257 2.48 5.13 21.88
CA ILE A 257 3.01 4.82 23.22
C ILE A 257 4.33 5.55 23.46
N ALA A 258 5.20 5.58 22.46
CA ALA A 258 6.54 6.18 22.58
C ALA A 258 6.54 7.72 22.62
N TYR A 259 5.69 8.37 21.81
CA TYR A 259 5.80 9.82 21.56
C TYR A 259 4.58 10.64 21.99
N LYS A 260 3.51 10.04 22.47
CA LYS A 260 2.38 10.80 22.98
C LYS A 260 2.76 11.41 24.35
N THR A 261 2.96 12.72 24.35
CA THR A 261 3.13 13.46 25.61
C THR A 261 1.82 13.45 26.39
N ASN A 262 1.86 13.04 27.66
CA ASN A 262 0.74 13.17 28.58
C ASN A 262 0.66 14.66 29.00
N ASN A 263 -0.09 15.47 28.25
CA ASN A 263 -0.53 16.79 28.67
C ASN A 263 -1.93 16.71 29.26
#